data_a11b6f03b3492ed26f29b1fa5f74aa3e
#
_entry.id   a11b6f03b3492ed26f29b1fa5f74aa3e
#
_cell.length_a   1.000
_cell.length_b   1.000
_cell.length_c   1.000
_cell.angle_alpha   90.00
_cell.angle_beta   90.00
_cell.angle_gamma   90.00
#
_symmetry.space_group_name_H-M   'P 1'
#
loop_
_entity.id
_entity.type
_entity.pdbx_description
1 polymer ?
#
loop_
_entity_poly.entity_id
_entity_poly.type
_entity_poly.pdbx_seq_one_letter_code
_entity_poly.pdbx_strand_id
1 'polypeptide(L)'
;MKRLITLGAVILLAAGCGSKSPAAPSANPTQVKFTAALLPSNEVPPITNAEASGNGLATITLNLTRDAGGAITAANADFLITMNGFPSTTTVNAAHIHPAPAGQNGSALISLGITPAEFVLTNGLLTFTRTGVTSNLDPARAQDIINNPANYYFNIHSSLNSGGFARGQLVKQ
;
A
#
# COMPACT_ATOMS: atom_id res chain seq x y z
N MET A 1 -2.12 86.16 -33.91
CA MET A 1 -3.13 85.37 -33.19
C MET A 1 -2.80 83.92 -33.39
N LYS A 2 -2.17 83.27 -32.40
CA LYS A 2 -1.79 81.82 -32.45
C LYS A 2 -2.78 81.05 -31.60
N ARG A 3 -3.53 80.13 -32.19
CA ARG A 3 -4.46 79.23 -31.48
C ARG A 3 -3.69 78.00 -31.01
N LEU A 4 -3.70 77.80 -29.69
CA LEU A 4 -3.18 76.61 -29.04
C LEU A 4 -4.26 75.51 -29.10
N ILE A 5 -3.91 74.36 -29.67
CA ILE A 5 -4.77 73.16 -29.64
C ILE A 5 -4.22 72.25 -28.55
N THR A 6 -5.01 72.04 -27.52
CA THR A 6 -4.70 71.10 -26.43
C THR A 6 -5.19 69.70 -26.83
N LEU A 7 -4.31 68.75 -26.96
CA LEU A 7 -4.62 67.36 -27.23
C LEU A 7 -4.82 66.62 -25.90
N GLY A 8 -6.04 66.23 -25.62
CA GLY A 8 -6.37 65.41 -24.44
C GLY A 8 -6.08 63.95 -24.68
N ALA A 9 -5.21 63.38 -23.86
CA ALA A 9 -4.92 61.94 -23.86
C ALA A 9 -5.99 61.20 -23.06
N VAL A 10 -6.73 60.34 -23.75
CA VAL A 10 -7.68 59.37 -23.10
C VAL A 10 -6.88 58.10 -22.72
N ILE A 11 -6.70 57.87 -21.41
CA ILE A 11 -6.15 56.63 -20.91
C ILE A 11 -7.27 55.60 -20.78
N LEU A 12 -7.29 54.58 -21.65
CA LEU A 12 -8.15 53.40 -21.48
C LEU A 12 -7.49 52.48 -20.41
N LEU A 13 -8.11 52.34 -19.24
CA LEU A 13 -7.81 51.28 -18.29
C LEU A 13 -8.46 49.98 -18.82
N ALA A 14 -7.65 49.04 -19.32
CA ALA A 14 -8.07 47.69 -19.57
C ALA A 14 -8.13 46.94 -18.23
N ALA A 15 -9.35 46.69 -17.71
CA ALA A 15 -9.57 45.77 -16.60
C ALA A 15 -9.36 44.32 -17.12
N GLY A 16 -8.20 43.75 -16.85
CA GLY A 16 -7.91 42.36 -17.10
C GLY A 16 -8.71 41.46 -16.15
N CYS A 17 -9.85 40.90 -16.61
CA CYS A 17 -10.48 39.76 -15.96
C CYS A 17 -9.55 38.55 -16.05
N GLY A 18 -8.79 38.29 -14.98
CA GLY A 18 -8.07 37.03 -14.82
C GLY A 18 -9.05 35.88 -14.66
N SER A 19 -9.40 35.21 -15.76
CA SER A 19 -10.08 33.92 -15.71
C SER A 19 -9.12 32.90 -15.09
N LYS A 20 -9.39 32.52 -13.83
CA LYS A 20 -8.74 31.33 -13.24
C LYS A 20 -9.19 30.12 -14.09
N SER A 21 -8.27 29.55 -14.85
CA SER A 21 -8.53 28.24 -15.48
C SER A 21 -8.93 27.28 -14.37
N PRO A 22 -10.01 26.49 -14.56
CA PRO A 22 -10.35 25.43 -13.62
C PRO A 22 -9.14 24.52 -13.49
N ALA A 23 -8.75 24.19 -12.25
CA ALA A 23 -7.69 23.22 -11.99
C ALA A 23 -8.06 21.93 -12.72
N ALA A 24 -7.10 21.39 -13.49
CA ALA A 24 -7.28 20.07 -14.11
C ALA A 24 -7.70 19.08 -13.00
N PRO A 25 -8.66 18.19 -13.24
CA PRO A 25 -9.05 17.19 -12.26
C PRO A 25 -7.78 16.40 -11.86
N SER A 26 -7.57 16.28 -10.56
CA SER A 26 -6.46 15.48 -10.02
C SER A 26 -6.56 14.08 -10.62
N ALA A 27 -5.55 13.65 -11.40
CA ALA A 27 -5.54 12.32 -11.95
C ALA A 27 -5.62 11.31 -10.80
N ASN A 28 -6.57 10.37 -10.86
CA ASN A 28 -6.64 9.29 -9.88
C ASN A 28 -5.29 8.55 -9.86
N PRO A 29 -4.69 8.31 -8.68
CA PRO A 29 -3.38 7.70 -8.61
C PRO A 29 -3.41 6.31 -9.26
N THR A 30 -2.37 6.01 -10.04
CA THR A 30 -2.15 4.67 -10.62
C THR A 30 -1.41 3.75 -9.65
N GLN A 31 -0.89 4.29 -8.55
CA GLN A 31 -0.27 3.54 -7.47
C GLN A 31 -0.82 3.98 -6.12
N VAL A 32 -1.09 3.02 -5.25
CA VAL A 32 -1.47 3.26 -3.85
C VAL A 32 -0.57 2.41 -2.97
N LYS A 33 0.08 3.05 -1.97
CA LYS A 33 1.01 2.37 -1.05
C LYS A 33 0.37 2.13 0.29
N PHE A 34 0.75 1.01 0.90
CA PHE A 34 0.41 0.63 2.26
C PHE A 34 1.66 0.13 2.98
N THR A 35 1.65 0.25 4.29
CA THR A 35 2.60 -0.42 5.18
C THR A 35 1.84 -1.32 6.15
N ALA A 36 2.52 -2.38 6.64
CA ALA A 36 2.05 -3.20 7.73
C ALA A 36 3.22 -3.49 8.67
N ALA A 37 3.15 -3.01 9.91
CA ALA A 37 4.13 -3.31 10.95
C ALA A 37 3.89 -4.75 11.44
N LEU A 38 4.83 -5.65 11.12
CA LEU A 38 4.71 -7.08 11.40
C LEU A 38 5.23 -7.38 12.80
N LEU A 39 4.31 -7.72 13.69
CA LEU A 39 4.61 -8.06 15.08
C LEU A 39 3.99 -9.41 15.45
N PRO A 40 4.76 -10.30 16.13
CA PRO A 40 4.23 -11.56 16.67
C PRO A 40 3.12 -11.35 17.69
N SER A 41 3.16 -10.25 18.44
CA SER A 41 2.12 -9.87 19.41
C SER A 41 0.78 -9.50 18.78
N ASN A 42 0.77 -9.19 17.48
CA ASN A 42 -0.47 -8.89 16.74
C ASN A 42 -1.18 -10.15 16.26
N GLU A 43 -0.52 -11.32 16.30
CA GLU A 43 -1.17 -12.59 15.94
C GLU A 43 -2.34 -12.93 16.90
N VAL A 44 -3.27 -13.73 16.44
CA VAL A 44 -4.42 -14.16 17.25
C VAL A 44 -4.52 -15.69 17.22
N PRO A 45 -4.13 -16.35 18.32
CA PRO A 45 -3.53 -15.79 19.54
C PRO A 45 -2.12 -15.25 19.31
N PRO A 46 -1.61 -14.35 20.19
CA PRO A 46 -0.24 -13.85 20.11
C PRO A 46 0.80 -14.98 20.17
N ILE A 47 1.91 -14.80 19.43
CA ILE A 47 3.02 -15.76 19.45
C ILE A 47 3.79 -15.64 20.76
N THR A 48 4.08 -16.79 21.40
CA THR A 48 4.76 -16.88 22.69
C THR A 48 6.02 -17.77 22.66
N ASN A 49 6.33 -18.36 21.50
CA ASN A 49 7.49 -19.23 21.33
C ASN A 49 8.73 -18.43 20.88
N ALA A 50 9.75 -19.11 20.35
CA ALA A 50 11.02 -18.49 19.95
C ALA A 50 10.86 -17.36 18.89
N GLU A 51 9.78 -17.33 18.11
CA GLU A 51 9.52 -16.28 17.12
C GLU A 51 8.82 -15.03 17.70
N ALA A 52 8.59 -14.99 19.03
CA ALA A 52 7.90 -13.87 19.68
C ALA A 52 8.71 -12.56 19.74
N SER A 53 10.03 -12.62 19.59
CA SER A 53 10.94 -11.47 19.79
C SER A 53 11.19 -10.64 18.53
N GLY A 54 10.83 -11.14 17.36
CA GLY A 54 11.11 -10.47 16.10
C GLY A 54 10.11 -9.36 15.75
N ASN A 55 10.43 -8.63 14.71
CA ASN A 55 9.56 -7.63 14.09
C ASN A 55 9.84 -7.54 12.58
N GLY A 56 8.98 -6.84 11.86
CA GLY A 56 9.17 -6.62 10.43
C GLY A 56 8.29 -5.49 9.90
N LEU A 57 8.49 -5.19 8.64
CA LEU A 57 7.69 -4.24 7.89
C LEU A 57 7.38 -4.83 6.52
N ALA A 58 6.12 -4.85 6.14
CA ALA A 58 5.71 -5.04 4.76
C ALA A 58 5.36 -3.68 4.15
N THR A 59 5.95 -3.38 2.99
CA THR A 59 5.53 -2.28 2.11
C THR A 59 4.84 -2.89 0.92
N ILE A 60 3.60 -2.47 0.68
CA ILE A 60 2.72 -3.02 -0.35
C ILE A 60 2.35 -1.88 -1.31
N THR A 61 2.60 -2.06 -2.60
CA THR A 61 2.19 -1.11 -3.63
C THR A 61 1.15 -1.76 -4.53
N LEU A 62 -0.08 -1.25 -4.52
CA LEU A 62 -1.07 -1.60 -5.54
C LEU A 62 -0.79 -0.77 -6.79
N ASN A 63 -0.54 -1.45 -7.91
CA ASN A 63 -0.43 -0.86 -9.24
C ASN A 63 -1.78 -1.02 -9.93
N LEU A 64 -2.37 0.09 -10.38
CA LEU A 64 -3.74 0.16 -10.86
C LEU A 64 -3.78 0.58 -12.33
N THR A 65 -4.53 -0.15 -13.13
CA THR A 65 -4.97 0.32 -14.45
C THR A 65 -6.35 0.93 -14.29
N ARG A 66 -6.57 2.10 -14.91
CA ARG A 66 -7.85 2.80 -14.84
C ARG A 66 -8.35 3.13 -16.23
N ASP A 67 -9.66 3.17 -16.41
CA ASP A 67 -10.30 3.68 -17.61
C ASP A 67 -10.30 5.23 -17.64
N ALA A 68 -10.84 5.80 -18.72
CA ALA A 68 -10.94 7.24 -18.90
C ALA A 68 -11.84 7.92 -17.85
N GLY A 69 -12.78 7.18 -17.24
CA GLY A 69 -13.64 7.64 -16.16
C GLY A 69 -12.99 7.55 -14.77
N GLY A 70 -11.78 6.94 -14.69
CA GLY A 70 -11.03 6.76 -13.44
C GLY A 70 -11.37 5.48 -12.67
N ALA A 71 -12.26 4.62 -13.17
CA ALA A 71 -12.57 3.34 -12.55
C ALA A 71 -11.39 2.37 -12.70
N ILE A 72 -11.10 1.57 -11.66
CA ILE A 72 -10.07 0.52 -11.72
C ILE A 72 -10.56 -0.57 -12.65
N THR A 73 -9.73 -0.94 -13.64
CA THR A 73 -10.01 -2.02 -14.60
C THR A 73 -9.10 -3.23 -14.42
N ALA A 74 -7.91 -3.03 -13.81
CA ALA A 74 -7.00 -4.09 -13.41
C ALA A 74 -6.14 -3.63 -12.23
N ALA A 75 -5.64 -4.58 -11.45
CA ALA A 75 -4.71 -4.34 -10.37
C ALA A 75 -3.70 -5.49 -10.25
N ASN A 76 -2.48 -5.15 -9.82
CA ASN A 76 -1.51 -6.08 -9.26
C ASN A 76 -0.84 -5.45 -8.04
N ALA A 77 -0.15 -6.25 -7.24
CA ALA A 77 0.51 -5.80 -6.05
C ALA A 77 2.00 -6.16 -6.06
N ASP A 78 2.84 -5.22 -5.63
CA ASP A 78 4.24 -5.43 -5.34
C ASP A 78 4.45 -5.38 -3.83
N PHE A 79 5.29 -6.26 -3.32
CA PHE A 79 5.59 -6.42 -1.91
C PHE A 79 7.09 -6.29 -1.68
N LEU A 80 7.48 -5.50 -0.70
CA LEU A 80 8.81 -5.49 -0.09
C LEU A 80 8.65 -5.81 1.38
N ILE A 81 9.26 -6.90 1.85
CA ILE A 81 9.19 -7.37 3.22
C ILE A 81 10.59 -7.31 3.85
N THR A 82 10.69 -6.73 5.03
CA THR A 82 11.89 -6.75 5.86
C THR A 82 11.56 -7.36 7.22
N MET A 83 12.42 -8.25 7.71
CA MET A 83 12.26 -8.96 8.98
C MET A 83 13.56 -8.81 9.80
N ASN A 84 13.43 -8.70 11.13
CA ASN A 84 14.54 -8.53 12.04
C ASN A 84 14.26 -9.18 13.39
N GLY A 85 15.30 -9.73 14.03
CA GLY A 85 15.25 -10.21 15.40
C GLY A 85 14.54 -11.55 15.61
N PHE A 86 14.19 -12.26 14.54
CA PHE A 86 13.68 -13.64 14.61
C PHE A 86 14.84 -14.65 14.73
N PRO A 87 14.57 -15.90 15.16
CA PRO A 87 15.57 -16.95 15.12
C PRO A 87 16.16 -17.14 13.71
N SER A 88 17.47 -17.41 13.64
CA SER A 88 18.15 -17.66 12.35
C SER A 88 17.67 -18.93 11.62
N THR A 89 16.92 -19.78 12.29
CA THR A 89 16.31 -20.99 11.71
C THR A 89 14.88 -20.77 11.21
N THR A 90 14.33 -19.58 11.41
CA THR A 90 12.98 -19.25 10.90
C THR A 90 12.95 -19.31 9.38
N THR A 91 12.01 -20.07 8.84
CA THR A 91 11.75 -20.19 7.40
C THR A 91 10.43 -19.52 7.05
N VAL A 92 10.37 -18.80 5.94
CA VAL A 92 9.10 -18.26 5.43
C VAL A 92 8.48 -19.27 4.47
N ASN A 93 7.29 -19.77 4.81
CA ASN A 93 6.59 -20.80 4.06
C ASN A 93 5.39 -20.26 3.28
N ALA A 94 4.84 -19.13 3.71
CA ALA A 94 3.76 -18.44 3.03
C ALA A 94 3.67 -16.99 3.51
N ALA A 95 3.02 -16.14 2.71
CA ALA A 95 2.62 -14.81 3.11
C ALA A 95 1.34 -14.41 2.37
N HIS A 96 0.42 -13.73 3.08
CA HIS A 96 -0.90 -13.40 2.56
C HIS A 96 -1.39 -12.04 3.06
N ILE A 97 -2.32 -11.43 2.30
CA ILE A 97 -3.26 -10.45 2.84
C ILE A 97 -4.55 -11.19 3.22
N HIS A 98 -5.10 -10.86 4.39
CA HIS A 98 -6.33 -11.42 4.94
C HIS A 98 -7.36 -10.32 5.21
N PRO A 99 -8.67 -10.54 4.97
CA PRO A 99 -9.72 -9.60 5.28
C PRO A 99 -10.21 -9.83 6.72
N ALA A 100 -9.69 -9.04 7.66
CA ALA A 100 -10.22 -8.91 9.02
C ALA A 100 -9.64 -7.65 9.70
N PRO A 101 -10.39 -7.01 10.60
CA PRO A 101 -9.88 -5.94 11.45
C PRO A 101 -8.90 -6.48 12.51
N ALA A 102 -8.21 -5.58 13.20
CA ALA A 102 -7.28 -5.94 14.28
C ALA A 102 -7.95 -6.82 15.35
N GLY A 103 -7.22 -7.81 15.85
CA GLY A 103 -7.70 -8.74 16.86
C GLY A 103 -8.61 -9.86 16.35
N GLN A 104 -8.82 -9.96 15.04
CA GLN A 104 -9.61 -11.01 14.40
C GLN A 104 -8.81 -11.79 13.36
N ASN A 105 -9.20 -13.04 13.11
CA ASN A 105 -8.64 -13.86 12.03
C ASN A 105 -9.57 -13.86 10.83
N GLY A 106 -8.99 -13.71 9.62
CA GLY A 106 -9.65 -13.88 8.33
C GLY A 106 -9.02 -15.00 7.52
N SER A 107 -9.70 -15.48 6.49
CA SER A 107 -9.14 -16.44 5.55
C SER A 107 -8.08 -15.78 4.67
N ALA A 108 -7.09 -16.55 4.18
CA ALA A 108 -6.12 -16.05 3.20
C ALA A 108 -6.84 -15.56 1.94
N LEU A 109 -6.54 -14.34 1.52
CA LEU A 109 -7.19 -13.70 0.38
C LEU A 109 -6.21 -13.53 -0.79
N ILE A 110 -5.15 -12.76 -0.61
CA ILE A 110 -4.12 -12.51 -1.63
C ILE A 110 -2.87 -13.26 -1.22
N SER A 111 -2.50 -14.28 -2.00
CA SER A 111 -1.30 -15.08 -1.75
C SER A 111 -0.12 -14.55 -2.53
N LEU A 112 1.05 -14.47 -1.89
CA LEU A 112 2.30 -14.11 -2.56
C LEU A 112 2.91 -15.29 -3.34
N GLY A 113 2.34 -16.49 -3.27
CA GLY A 113 2.85 -17.67 -3.97
C GLY A 113 4.25 -18.08 -3.49
N ILE A 114 4.54 -17.92 -2.21
CA ILE A 114 5.79 -18.39 -1.60
C ILE A 114 5.71 -19.90 -1.42
N THR A 115 6.77 -20.59 -1.83
CA THR A 115 6.92 -22.03 -1.58
C THR A 115 7.56 -22.28 -0.21
N PRO A 116 7.28 -23.43 0.43
CA PRO A 116 7.87 -23.74 1.73
C PRO A 116 9.40 -23.65 1.73
N ALA A 117 9.95 -22.93 2.71
CA ALA A 117 11.39 -22.68 2.90
C ALA A 117 12.07 -21.93 1.73
N GLU A 118 11.32 -21.24 0.87
CA GLU A 118 11.88 -20.39 -0.20
C GLU A 118 12.78 -19.29 0.37
N PHE A 119 12.42 -18.77 1.53
CA PHE A 119 13.21 -17.79 2.26
C PHE A 119 13.54 -18.27 3.66
N VAL A 120 14.82 -18.16 4.02
CA VAL A 120 15.35 -18.48 5.35
C VAL A 120 15.99 -17.23 5.92
N LEU A 121 15.74 -16.94 7.18
CA LEU A 121 16.37 -15.80 7.84
C LEU A 121 17.86 -16.09 8.09
N THR A 122 18.70 -15.12 7.76
CA THR A 122 20.15 -15.18 8.04
C THR A 122 20.46 -14.23 9.20
N ASN A 123 20.98 -14.77 10.29
CA ASN A 123 21.24 -13.99 11.52
C ASN A 123 20.01 -13.23 12.03
N GLY A 124 18.83 -13.81 11.85
CA GLY A 124 17.57 -13.20 12.25
C GLY A 124 17.06 -12.09 11.33
N LEU A 125 17.69 -11.92 10.17
CA LEU A 125 17.35 -10.88 9.16
C LEU A 125 16.87 -11.54 7.87
N LEU A 126 15.91 -10.88 7.23
CA LEU A 126 15.46 -11.22 5.87
C LEU A 126 14.95 -9.97 5.18
N THR A 127 15.29 -9.81 3.91
CA THR A 127 14.62 -8.86 3.00
C THR A 127 14.33 -9.58 1.70
N PHE A 128 13.07 -9.52 1.26
CA PHE A 128 12.69 -10.06 -0.04
C PHE A 128 11.59 -9.23 -0.70
N THR A 129 11.44 -9.41 -1.99
CA THR A 129 10.40 -8.79 -2.81
C THR A 129 9.56 -9.85 -3.51
N ARG A 130 8.29 -9.51 -3.77
CA ARG A 130 7.42 -10.23 -4.67
C ARG A 130 6.65 -9.22 -5.50
N THR A 131 6.70 -9.32 -6.82
CA THR A 131 6.11 -8.33 -7.73
C THR A 131 5.05 -8.93 -8.62
N GLY A 132 4.14 -8.08 -9.09
CA GLY A 132 3.12 -8.47 -10.07
C GLY A 132 2.08 -9.48 -9.55
N VAL A 133 1.84 -9.53 -8.23
CA VAL A 133 0.87 -10.45 -7.64
C VAL A 133 -0.54 -10.05 -8.04
N THR A 134 -1.25 -10.96 -8.71
CA THR A 134 -2.65 -10.77 -9.16
C THR A 134 -3.64 -11.73 -8.50
N SER A 135 -3.14 -12.69 -7.69
CA SER A 135 -3.96 -13.71 -7.05
C SER A 135 -5.10 -13.07 -6.24
N ASN A 136 -6.34 -13.35 -6.62
CA ASN A 136 -7.55 -12.80 -5.99
C ASN A 136 -7.58 -11.27 -5.84
N LEU A 137 -6.86 -10.54 -6.66
CA LEU A 137 -6.81 -9.06 -6.66
C LEU A 137 -7.55 -8.51 -7.89
N ASP A 138 -8.87 -8.66 -7.91
CA ASP A 138 -9.74 -8.04 -8.89
C ASP A 138 -9.94 -6.53 -8.64
N PRO A 139 -10.50 -5.76 -9.60
CA PRO A 139 -10.70 -4.32 -9.45
C PRO A 139 -11.56 -3.91 -8.23
N ALA A 140 -12.61 -4.68 -7.93
CA ALA A 140 -13.51 -4.38 -6.80
C ALA A 140 -12.78 -4.57 -5.46
N ARG A 141 -11.98 -5.62 -5.36
CA ARG A 141 -11.16 -5.90 -4.17
C ARG A 141 -10.05 -4.88 -3.98
N ALA A 142 -9.36 -4.49 -5.06
CA ALA A 142 -8.39 -3.41 -5.01
C ALA A 142 -9.02 -2.10 -4.50
N GLN A 143 -10.22 -1.75 -4.97
CA GLN A 143 -10.93 -0.57 -4.51
C GLN A 143 -11.35 -0.69 -3.04
N ASP A 144 -11.77 -1.88 -2.58
CA ASP A 144 -12.15 -2.09 -1.17
C ASP A 144 -10.94 -1.97 -0.24
N ILE A 145 -9.79 -2.56 -0.58
CA ILE A 145 -8.55 -2.41 0.19
C ILE A 145 -8.14 -0.93 0.28
N ILE A 146 -8.28 -0.16 -0.81
CA ILE A 146 -7.95 1.27 -0.85
C ILE A 146 -8.85 2.08 0.09
N ASN A 147 -10.14 1.75 0.15
CA ASN A 147 -11.14 2.46 0.94
C ASN A 147 -11.12 2.06 2.41
N ASN A 148 -10.85 0.78 2.70
CA ASN A 148 -10.99 0.16 4.01
C ASN A 148 -9.72 -0.59 4.45
N PRO A 149 -8.50 0.01 4.37
CA PRO A 149 -7.24 -0.72 4.61
C PRO A 149 -7.17 -1.34 6.02
N ALA A 150 -7.76 -0.71 7.04
CA ALA A 150 -7.78 -1.23 8.41
C ALA A 150 -8.58 -2.54 8.58
N ASN A 151 -9.39 -2.92 7.58
CA ASN A 151 -10.09 -4.20 7.54
C ASN A 151 -9.26 -5.32 6.90
N TYR A 152 -7.98 -5.06 6.65
CA TYR A 152 -7.06 -6.02 6.06
C TYR A 152 -5.76 -6.05 6.84
N TYR A 153 -5.17 -7.23 6.97
CA TYR A 153 -3.82 -7.40 7.54
C TYR A 153 -2.93 -8.23 6.61
N PHE A 154 -1.64 -7.93 6.63
CA PHE A 154 -0.62 -8.77 6.02
C PHE A 154 -0.05 -9.70 7.08
N ASN A 155 0.17 -10.97 6.72
CA ASN A 155 0.62 -12.02 7.63
C ASN A 155 1.68 -12.87 6.93
N ILE A 156 2.69 -13.34 7.71
CA ILE A 156 3.76 -14.25 7.29
C ILE A 156 3.71 -15.50 8.13
N HIS A 157 3.92 -16.64 7.48
CA HIS A 157 3.86 -17.98 8.08
C HIS A 157 5.24 -18.63 8.07
N SER A 158 5.53 -19.39 9.13
CA SER A 158 6.75 -20.19 9.26
C SER A 158 6.43 -21.67 9.44
N SER A 159 7.49 -22.52 9.47
CA SER A 159 7.33 -23.92 9.83
C SER A 159 6.90 -24.10 11.30
N LEU A 160 7.34 -23.21 12.20
CA LEU A 160 7.00 -23.27 13.62
C LEU A 160 5.58 -22.73 13.88
N ASN A 161 5.16 -21.74 13.11
CA ASN A 161 3.86 -21.08 13.24
C ASN A 161 3.16 -21.06 11.87
N SER A 162 2.53 -22.18 11.51
CA SER A 162 1.83 -22.33 10.23
C SER A 162 0.57 -21.47 10.11
N GLY A 163 0.01 -21.01 11.22
CA GLY A 163 -1.12 -20.07 11.27
C GLY A 163 -0.69 -18.60 11.07
N GLY A 164 0.60 -18.33 11.14
CA GLY A 164 1.22 -17.01 11.07
C GLY A 164 2.12 -16.74 12.26
N PHE A 165 3.26 -16.08 12.04
CA PHE A 165 4.19 -15.73 13.11
C PHE A 165 4.39 -14.23 13.31
N ALA A 166 3.99 -13.41 12.32
CA ALA A 166 3.97 -11.96 12.44
C ALA A 166 2.95 -11.35 11.48
N ARG A 167 2.12 -10.44 11.98
CA ARG A 167 1.15 -9.72 11.15
C ARG A 167 1.02 -8.25 11.53
N GLY A 168 0.49 -7.46 10.60
CA GLY A 168 0.14 -6.06 10.81
C GLY A 168 -1.02 -5.62 9.93
N GLN A 169 -1.87 -4.71 10.46
CA GLN A 169 -2.93 -4.09 9.68
C GLN A 169 -2.33 -3.22 8.58
N LEU A 170 -3.03 -3.13 7.44
CA LEU A 170 -2.66 -2.25 6.37
C LEU A 170 -2.92 -0.80 6.76
N VAL A 171 -1.90 0.04 6.59
CA VAL A 171 -1.96 1.49 6.80
C VAL A 171 -1.62 2.17 5.48
N LYS A 172 -2.57 2.91 4.93
CA LYS A 172 -2.40 3.65 3.68
C LYS A 172 -1.44 4.82 3.90
N GLN A 173 -0.51 5.00 2.95
CA GLN A 173 0.51 6.05 2.94
C GLN A 173 0.10 7.24 2.09
#